data_1dd424a1417c1e9db3537d610a5452be
#
_entry.id   1dd424a1417c1e9db3537d610a5452be
#
_cell.length_a   1.000
_cell.length_b   1.000
_cell.length_c   1.000
_cell.angle_alpha   90.00
_cell.angle_beta   90.00
_cell.angle_gamma   90.00
#
_symmetry.space_group_name_H-M   'P 1'
#
loop_
_entity.id
_entity.type
_entity.pdbx_description
1 polymer ?
#
loop_
_entity_poly.entity_id
_entity_poly.type
_entity_poly.pdbx_seq_one_letter_code
_entity_poly.pdbx_strand_id
1 'polypeptide(L)'
;MSQEPTTQERLTWMRKNSKRLIFALVIIIAAAVVVTFSFSLFTSTSANPGNVVATGSLKINNNLEGAAILTAEGLLPGESTDGTVAITNVGDSAGDFKLSTDNLVDTPASPALSSVLTLVITEGATEIYKGGLAAVGTVDLGTWDPDESHTYKFTVTFAAGSGDEYQGGQTTLDFIWDATQS
;
A
#
# COMPACT_ATOMS: atom_id res chain seq x y z
N MET A 1 17.99 41.07 -43.37
CA MET A 1 17.49 41.60 -42.08
C MET A 1 15.98 41.44 -42.10
N SER A 2 15.47 40.41 -41.49
CA SER A 2 14.00 40.17 -41.35
C SER A 2 13.49 41.08 -40.25
N GLN A 3 12.62 42.02 -40.58
CA GLN A 3 12.02 42.91 -39.59
C GLN A 3 11.01 42.07 -38.75
N GLU A 4 11.13 42.12 -37.44
CA GLU A 4 10.12 41.55 -36.56
C GLU A 4 8.77 42.28 -36.70
N PRO A 5 7.66 41.56 -36.75
CA PRO A 5 6.32 42.16 -36.89
C PRO A 5 6.01 43.09 -35.72
N THR A 6 5.46 44.26 -36.01
CA THR A 6 5.09 45.27 -35.03
C THR A 6 3.96 44.74 -34.09
N THR A 7 3.83 45.32 -32.90
CA THR A 7 2.79 44.97 -31.94
C THR A 7 1.38 45.03 -32.52
N GLN A 8 1.14 46.01 -33.43
CA GLN A 8 -0.15 46.18 -34.10
C GLN A 8 -0.45 45.07 -35.11
N GLU A 9 0.55 44.58 -35.83
CA GLU A 9 0.41 43.45 -36.76
C GLU A 9 0.13 42.15 -36.03
N ARG A 10 0.74 41.94 -34.87
CA ARG A 10 0.47 40.79 -33.99
C ARG A 10 -0.97 40.81 -33.47
N LEU A 11 -1.47 41.98 -33.05
CA LEU A 11 -2.83 42.12 -32.56
C LEU A 11 -3.90 41.91 -33.64
N THR A 12 -3.67 42.43 -34.85
CA THR A 12 -4.57 42.22 -35.98
C THR A 12 -4.58 40.79 -36.47
N TRP A 13 -3.45 40.12 -36.49
CA TRP A 13 -3.35 38.70 -36.81
C TRP A 13 -4.09 37.81 -35.77
N MET A 14 -3.92 38.09 -34.49
CA MET A 14 -4.62 37.39 -33.40
C MET A 14 -6.14 37.57 -33.50
N ARG A 15 -6.61 38.76 -33.79
CA ARG A 15 -8.05 39.06 -33.98
C ARG A 15 -8.64 38.32 -35.16
N LYS A 16 -7.91 38.28 -36.30
CA LYS A 16 -8.33 37.57 -37.51
C LYS A 16 -8.36 36.06 -37.34
N ASN A 17 -7.50 35.49 -36.50
CA ASN A 17 -7.38 34.05 -36.30
C ASN A 17 -7.96 33.57 -34.94
N SER A 18 -8.64 34.45 -34.21
CA SER A 18 -9.14 34.13 -32.85
C SER A 18 -9.96 32.85 -32.78
N LYS A 19 -10.86 32.61 -33.73
CA LYS A 19 -11.66 31.39 -33.79
C LYS A 19 -10.81 30.14 -33.98
N ARG A 20 -9.75 30.20 -34.78
CA ARG A 20 -8.82 29.07 -35.00
C ARG A 20 -7.95 28.81 -33.77
N LEU A 21 -7.50 29.90 -33.10
CA LEU A 21 -6.72 29.80 -31.85
C LEU A 21 -7.56 29.23 -30.69
N ILE A 22 -8.83 29.65 -30.56
CA ILE A 22 -9.74 29.12 -29.59
C ILE A 22 -10.00 27.64 -29.87
N PHE A 23 -10.22 27.25 -31.13
CA PHE A 23 -10.46 25.85 -31.51
C PHE A 23 -9.24 24.97 -31.23
N ALA A 24 -8.03 25.46 -31.52
CA ALA A 24 -6.78 24.77 -31.20
C ALA A 24 -6.59 24.61 -29.69
N LEU A 25 -6.91 25.63 -28.89
CA LEU A 25 -6.83 25.59 -27.43
C LEU A 25 -7.81 24.57 -26.85
N VAL A 26 -9.05 24.51 -27.37
CA VAL A 26 -10.05 23.53 -26.93
C VAL A 26 -9.61 22.10 -27.25
N ILE A 27 -8.98 21.86 -28.41
CA ILE A 27 -8.43 20.53 -28.76
C ILE A 27 -7.31 20.15 -27.81
N ILE A 28 -6.41 21.08 -27.46
CA ILE A 28 -5.30 20.82 -26.52
C ILE A 28 -5.83 20.51 -25.13
N ILE A 29 -6.83 21.25 -24.65
CA ILE A 29 -7.47 20.99 -23.36
C ILE A 29 -8.21 19.63 -23.35
N ALA A 30 -8.93 19.31 -24.43
CA ALA A 30 -9.59 18.03 -24.58
C ALA A 30 -8.60 16.86 -24.61
N ALA A 31 -7.47 17.01 -25.32
CA ALA A 31 -6.40 16.01 -25.33
C ALA A 31 -5.74 15.84 -23.95
N ALA A 32 -5.52 16.94 -23.22
CA ALA A 32 -4.97 16.89 -21.87
C ALA A 32 -5.90 16.17 -20.87
N VAL A 33 -7.22 16.38 -21.01
CA VAL A 33 -8.22 15.69 -20.19
C VAL A 33 -8.25 14.18 -20.48
N VAL A 34 -8.15 13.78 -21.75
CA VAL A 34 -8.13 12.36 -22.14
C VAL A 34 -6.88 11.65 -21.60
N VAL A 35 -5.72 12.30 -21.58
CA VAL A 35 -4.48 11.71 -21.05
C VAL A 35 -4.54 11.49 -19.53
N THR A 36 -5.23 12.37 -18.79
CA THR A 36 -5.37 12.22 -17.33
C THR A 36 -6.34 11.11 -16.92
N PHE A 37 -7.25 10.68 -17.81
CA PHE A 37 -8.18 9.58 -17.53
C PHE A 37 -7.70 8.19 -17.98
N SER A 38 -6.56 8.11 -18.69
CA SER A 38 -6.09 6.84 -19.30
C SER A 38 -5.17 6.00 -18.42
N PHE A 39 -4.83 6.43 -17.20
CA PHE A 39 -3.98 5.70 -16.26
C PHE A 39 -4.65 5.50 -14.90
N SER A 40 -5.88 5.00 -14.90
CA SER A 40 -6.49 4.48 -13.68
C SER A 40 -6.19 2.98 -13.59
N LEU A 41 -5.00 2.64 -13.14
CA LEU A 41 -4.72 1.36 -12.52
C LEU A 41 -5.47 1.36 -11.19
N PHE A 42 -6.51 0.54 -11.09
CA PHE A 42 -7.30 0.41 -9.87
C PHE A 42 -6.49 -0.33 -8.83
N THR A 43 -5.85 0.42 -7.94
CA THR A 43 -5.13 -0.10 -6.79
C THR A 43 -5.92 0.31 -5.55
N SER A 44 -6.31 -0.65 -4.73
CA SER A 44 -6.88 -0.36 -3.41
C SER A 44 -5.83 -0.69 -2.36
N THR A 45 -5.38 0.32 -1.62
CA THR A 45 -4.45 0.18 -0.51
C THR A 45 -5.23 0.47 0.77
N SER A 46 -5.26 -0.47 1.71
CA SER A 46 -5.82 -0.23 3.02
C SER A 46 -4.73 0.31 3.95
N ALA A 47 -4.56 1.60 3.90
CA ALA A 47 -3.95 2.42 4.94
C ALA A 47 -4.87 3.62 5.11
N ASN A 48 -5.68 3.67 6.14
CA ASN A 48 -6.74 4.65 6.45
C ASN A 48 -6.68 6.04 5.78
N PRO A 49 -7.82 6.72 5.51
CA PRO A 49 -9.02 6.40 4.74
C PRO A 49 -9.15 7.27 3.49
N GLY A 50 -9.59 6.73 2.40
CA GLY A 50 -10.01 7.50 1.23
C GLY A 50 -10.88 6.64 0.32
N ASN A 51 -12.17 6.91 0.26
CA ASN A 51 -13.09 6.21 -0.63
C ASN A 51 -12.77 6.53 -2.08
N VAL A 52 -12.43 5.53 -2.88
CA VAL A 52 -12.43 5.61 -4.34
C VAL A 52 -13.58 4.77 -4.86
N VAL A 53 -14.53 5.40 -5.55
CA VAL A 53 -15.61 4.71 -6.27
C VAL A 53 -15.15 4.49 -7.70
N ALA A 54 -14.95 3.25 -8.11
CA ALA A 54 -14.69 2.85 -9.49
C ALA A 54 -15.77 1.89 -9.96
N THR A 55 -16.06 1.86 -11.26
CA THR A 55 -16.93 0.86 -11.88
C THR A 55 -16.20 -0.48 -11.89
N GLY A 56 -16.67 -1.43 -11.10
CA GLY A 56 -15.95 -2.60 -10.65
C GLY A 56 -15.10 -2.20 -9.44
N SER A 57 -15.65 -2.35 -8.22
CA SER A 57 -14.95 -1.92 -7.01
C SER A 57 -14.16 -3.08 -6.43
N LEU A 58 -12.85 -2.91 -6.37
CA LEU A 58 -12.01 -3.73 -5.50
C LEU A 58 -11.92 -3.01 -4.15
N LYS A 59 -12.34 -3.67 -3.08
CA LYS A 59 -12.37 -3.09 -1.73
C LYS A 59 -11.96 -4.10 -0.69
N ILE A 60 -11.01 -3.71 0.14
CA ILE A 60 -10.53 -4.52 1.25
C ILE A 60 -11.29 -4.12 2.52
N ASN A 61 -11.77 -5.11 3.27
CA ASN A 61 -12.18 -4.96 4.66
C ASN A 61 -11.15 -5.66 5.55
N ASN A 62 -10.58 -4.92 6.48
CA ASN A 62 -9.70 -5.42 7.52
C ASN A 62 -10.44 -5.26 8.87
N ASN A 63 -10.70 -6.36 9.58
CA ASN A 63 -11.44 -6.31 10.85
C ASN A 63 -10.67 -5.62 11.99
N LEU A 64 -9.36 -5.38 11.81
CA LEU A 64 -8.49 -4.64 12.73
C LEU A 64 -7.95 -3.34 12.10
N GLU A 65 -8.69 -2.75 11.15
CA GLU A 65 -8.25 -1.49 10.52
C GLU A 65 -7.95 -0.41 11.57
N GLY A 66 -6.73 0.16 11.52
CA GLY A 66 -6.27 1.16 12.49
C GLY A 66 -5.89 0.61 13.87
N ALA A 67 -5.88 -0.70 14.06
CA ALA A 67 -5.44 -1.36 15.29
C ALA A 67 -4.25 -2.31 15.02
N ALA A 68 -3.46 -2.56 16.06
CA ALA A 68 -2.37 -3.54 15.96
C ALA A 68 -2.93 -4.96 15.87
N ILE A 69 -2.37 -5.80 15.00
CA ILE A 69 -2.70 -7.23 14.89
C ILE A 69 -2.19 -7.96 16.14
N LEU A 70 -1.02 -7.58 16.64
CA LEU A 70 -0.44 -8.14 17.86
C LEU A 70 0.33 -7.07 18.63
N THR A 71 0.35 -7.21 19.95
CA THR A 71 1.19 -6.41 20.83
C THR A 71 1.86 -7.36 21.84
N ALA A 72 3.15 -7.19 22.06
CA ALA A 72 3.91 -7.92 23.05
C ALA A 72 4.59 -6.95 23.98
N GLU A 73 4.37 -7.13 25.29
CA GLU A 73 5.07 -6.37 26.33
C GLU A 73 5.84 -7.37 27.19
N GLY A 74 7.11 -7.05 27.46
CA GLY A 74 7.93 -7.86 28.36
C GLY A 74 8.24 -9.28 27.87
N LEU A 75 8.28 -9.51 26.55
CA LEU A 75 8.57 -10.80 25.94
C LEU A 75 10.02 -11.22 26.32
N LEU A 76 10.18 -12.42 26.85
CA LEU A 76 11.49 -12.97 27.21
C LEU A 76 12.06 -13.80 26.04
N PRO A 77 13.41 -13.98 25.98
CA PRO A 77 14.04 -14.85 24.99
C PRO A 77 13.44 -16.27 25.03
N GLY A 78 13.01 -16.77 23.88
CA GLY A 78 12.32 -18.04 23.72
C GLY A 78 10.79 -17.96 23.79
N GLU A 79 10.23 -16.84 24.19
CA GLU A 79 8.78 -16.66 24.22
C GLU A 79 8.21 -16.19 22.87
N SER A 80 6.92 -16.38 22.71
CA SER A 80 6.15 -15.98 21.53
C SER A 80 4.86 -15.28 21.92
N THR A 81 4.41 -14.39 21.06
CA THR A 81 3.06 -13.80 21.11
C THR A 81 2.38 -13.99 19.78
N ASP A 82 1.05 -14.00 19.76
CA ASP A 82 0.30 -14.12 18.53
C ASP A 82 -0.90 -13.15 18.47
N GLY A 83 -1.33 -12.88 17.25
CA GLY A 83 -2.52 -12.12 16.93
C GLY A 83 -3.16 -12.65 15.65
N THR A 84 -4.42 -12.30 15.44
CA THR A 84 -5.19 -12.80 14.30
C THR A 84 -5.93 -11.66 13.66
N VAL A 85 -5.95 -11.64 12.32
CA VAL A 85 -6.68 -10.66 11.53
C VAL A 85 -7.48 -11.37 10.43
N ALA A 86 -8.67 -10.86 10.12
CA ALA A 86 -9.48 -11.31 9.00
C ALA A 86 -9.52 -10.21 7.92
N ILE A 87 -9.22 -10.60 6.70
CA ILE A 87 -9.24 -9.74 5.52
C ILE A 87 -10.27 -10.28 4.55
N THR A 88 -11.12 -9.40 4.01
CA THR A 88 -12.21 -9.77 3.10
C THR A 88 -12.17 -8.87 1.88
N ASN A 89 -12.33 -9.45 0.70
CA ASN A 89 -12.65 -8.71 -0.50
C ASN A 89 -14.15 -8.34 -0.48
N VAL A 90 -14.47 -7.11 -0.08
CA VAL A 90 -15.85 -6.60 -0.07
C VAL A 90 -16.18 -5.77 -1.32
N GLY A 91 -15.34 -5.90 -2.35
CA GLY A 91 -15.60 -5.39 -3.69
C GLY A 91 -16.54 -6.31 -4.48
N ASP A 92 -16.87 -5.90 -5.69
CA ASP A 92 -17.67 -6.69 -6.65
C ASP A 92 -16.81 -7.31 -7.77
N SER A 93 -15.49 -7.21 -7.67
CA SER A 93 -14.53 -7.75 -8.62
C SER A 93 -13.47 -8.59 -7.91
N ALA A 94 -12.99 -9.62 -8.60
CA ALA A 94 -11.83 -10.39 -8.16
C ALA A 94 -10.55 -9.53 -8.20
N GLY A 95 -9.58 -9.85 -7.35
CA GLY A 95 -8.30 -9.15 -7.29
C GLY A 95 -7.18 -9.98 -6.72
N ASP A 96 -5.95 -9.62 -7.10
CA ASP A 96 -4.72 -10.21 -6.58
C ASP A 96 -4.31 -9.49 -5.31
N PHE A 97 -4.26 -10.22 -4.19
CA PHE A 97 -3.99 -9.69 -2.87
C PHE A 97 -2.54 -9.92 -2.46
N LYS A 98 -1.97 -8.95 -1.75
CA LYS A 98 -0.60 -8.99 -1.24
C LYS A 98 -0.55 -8.41 0.16
N LEU A 99 0.35 -8.96 0.96
CA LEU A 99 0.74 -8.44 2.26
C LEU A 99 2.18 -7.92 2.16
N SER A 100 2.41 -6.72 2.67
CA SER A 100 3.76 -6.16 2.81
C SER A 100 3.95 -5.53 4.19
N THR A 101 5.18 -5.12 4.50
CA THR A 101 5.50 -4.42 5.74
C THR A 101 6.15 -3.08 5.43
N ASP A 102 5.87 -2.08 6.29
CA ASP A 102 6.44 -0.75 6.22
C ASP A 102 6.71 -0.20 7.62
N ASN A 103 7.39 0.96 7.69
CA ASN A 103 7.62 1.71 8.92
C ASN A 103 8.26 0.88 10.06
N LEU A 104 9.17 -0.04 9.71
CA LEU A 104 9.92 -0.79 10.73
C LEU A 104 10.83 0.18 11.49
N VAL A 105 10.62 0.29 12.80
CA VAL A 105 11.41 1.13 13.71
C VAL A 105 11.80 0.34 14.95
N ASP A 106 13.10 0.31 15.22
CA ASP A 106 13.66 -0.24 16.45
C ASP A 106 14.09 0.89 17.40
N THR A 107 13.83 0.71 18.69
CA THR A 107 14.28 1.61 19.75
C THR A 107 14.89 0.80 20.90
N PRO A 108 16.21 0.88 21.16
CA PRO A 108 17.23 1.60 20.37
C PRO A 108 17.42 1.01 18.98
N ALA A 109 17.95 1.80 18.04
CA ALA A 109 18.23 1.34 16.68
C ALA A 109 19.38 0.31 16.63
N SER A 110 20.17 0.19 17.67
CA SER A 110 21.27 -0.78 17.80
C SER A 110 21.51 -1.15 19.27
N PRO A 111 21.49 -2.45 19.63
CA PRO A 111 21.10 -3.56 18.75
C PRO A 111 19.60 -3.51 18.37
N ALA A 112 19.30 -3.75 17.11
CA ALA A 112 17.92 -3.76 16.61
C ALA A 112 17.18 -5.01 17.10
N LEU A 113 16.08 -4.83 17.85
CA LEU A 113 15.30 -5.95 18.39
C LEU A 113 14.68 -6.79 17.24
N SER A 114 14.27 -6.14 16.13
CA SER A 114 13.74 -6.83 14.96
C SER A 114 14.68 -7.89 14.37
N SER A 115 15.99 -7.75 14.57
CA SER A 115 17.00 -8.69 14.05
C SER A 115 16.96 -10.07 14.72
N VAL A 116 16.37 -10.18 15.91
CA VAL A 116 16.24 -11.42 16.70
C VAL A 116 14.80 -11.86 16.87
N LEU A 117 13.87 -11.21 16.16
CA LEU A 117 12.45 -11.58 16.09
C LEU A 117 12.19 -12.40 14.82
N THR A 118 11.52 -13.55 15.01
CA THR A 118 11.03 -14.40 13.92
C THR A 118 9.51 -14.23 13.81
N LEU A 119 9.03 -14.05 12.57
CA LEU A 119 7.60 -14.02 12.27
C LEU A 119 7.19 -15.29 11.53
N VAL A 120 6.08 -15.87 11.95
CA VAL A 120 5.35 -16.91 11.22
C VAL A 120 3.95 -16.40 10.97
N ILE A 121 3.50 -16.45 9.71
CA ILE A 121 2.14 -16.13 9.29
C ILE A 121 1.51 -17.42 8.78
N THR A 122 0.36 -17.77 9.32
CA THR A 122 -0.39 -18.97 8.88
C THR A 122 -1.83 -18.61 8.54
N GLU A 123 -2.40 -19.35 7.59
CA GLU A 123 -3.83 -19.42 7.33
C GLU A 123 -4.30 -20.85 7.64
N GLY A 124 -5.04 -21.01 8.74
CA GLY A 124 -5.35 -22.35 9.26
C GLY A 124 -4.06 -23.16 9.51
N ALA A 125 -3.89 -24.25 8.78
CA ALA A 125 -2.69 -25.11 8.84
C ALA A 125 -1.61 -24.76 7.81
N THR A 126 -1.89 -23.84 6.89
CA THR A 126 -0.98 -23.44 5.81
C THR A 126 -0.02 -22.36 6.29
N GLU A 127 1.29 -22.58 6.13
CA GLU A 127 2.30 -21.56 6.38
C GLU A 127 2.40 -20.63 5.16
N ILE A 128 2.09 -19.35 5.38
CA ILE A 128 2.13 -18.30 4.35
C ILE A 128 3.51 -17.63 4.33
N TYR A 129 4.08 -17.39 5.51
CA TYR A 129 5.41 -16.82 5.67
C TYR A 129 6.08 -17.37 6.93
N LYS A 130 7.41 -17.56 6.83
CA LYS A 130 8.27 -17.84 7.97
C LYS A 130 9.66 -17.28 7.76
N GLY A 131 10.07 -16.38 8.62
CA GLY A 131 11.37 -15.72 8.50
C GLY A 131 11.60 -14.66 9.57
N GLY A 132 12.68 -13.90 9.41
CA GLY A 132 12.95 -12.75 10.27
C GLY A 132 11.88 -11.67 10.11
N LEU A 133 11.50 -11.02 11.22
CA LEU A 133 10.49 -9.94 11.20
C LEU A 133 10.89 -8.80 10.25
N ALA A 134 12.16 -8.43 10.23
CA ALA A 134 12.70 -7.38 9.35
C ALA A 134 12.83 -7.79 7.88
N ALA A 135 12.57 -9.05 7.53
CA ALA A 135 12.79 -9.61 6.19
C ALA A 135 11.50 -10.02 5.46
N VAL A 136 10.33 -9.61 5.95
CA VAL A 136 9.03 -10.05 5.40
C VAL A 136 8.88 -9.70 3.92
N GLY A 137 9.26 -8.49 3.53
CA GLY A 137 9.10 -8.05 2.14
C GLY A 137 7.63 -8.05 1.71
N THR A 138 7.37 -8.50 0.47
CA THR A 138 6.02 -8.67 -0.08
C THR A 138 5.69 -10.15 -0.21
N VAL A 139 4.54 -10.54 0.34
CA VAL A 139 3.98 -11.89 0.31
C VAL A 139 2.76 -11.89 -0.60
N ASP A 140 2.75 -12.75 -1.62
CA ASP A 140 1.61 -12.93 -2.50
C ASP A 140 0.58 -13.83 -1.81
N LEU A 141 -0.68 -13.39 -1.75
CA LEU A 141 -1.78 -14.09 -1.11
C LEU A 141 -2.74 -14.73 -2.13
N GLY A 142 -2.48 -14.52 -3.42
CA GLY A 142 -3.29 -15.04 -4.52
C GLY A 142 -4.45 -14.16 -4.92
N THR A 143 -5.29 -14.71 -5.80
CA THR A 143 -6.48 -14.04 -6.35
C THR A 143 -7.70 -14.41 -5.51
N TRP A 144 -8.44 -13.41 -5.06
CA TRP A 144 -9.65 -13.60 -4.23
C TRP A 144 -10.89 -13.11 -4.97
N ASP A 145 -11.92 -13.93 -4.95
CA ASP A 145 -13.23 -13.58 -5.49
C ASP A 145 -13.97 -12.58 -4.58
N PRO A 146 -15.02 -11.90 -5.10
CA PRO A 146 -15.92 -11.10 -4.27
C PRO A 146 -16.44 -11.88 -3.06
N ASP A 147 -16.51 -11.22 -1.91
CA ASP A 147 -16.93 -11.78 -0.62
C ASP A 147 -16.01 -12.87 -0.04
N GLU A 148 -14.89 -13.18 -0.69
CA GLU A 148 -13.90 -14.11 -0.15
C GLU A 148 -13.19 -13.52 1.05
N SER A 149 -13.03 -14.32 2.13
CA SER A 149 -12.46 -13.90 3.41
C SER A 149 -11.42 -14.89 3.89
N HIS A 150 -10.26 -14.35 4.28
CA HIS A 150 -9.11 -15.10 4.79
C HIS A 150 -8.74 -14.65 6.19
N THR A 151 -8.40 -15.59 7.04
CA THR A 151 -7.99 -15.31 8.43
C THR A 151 -6.55 -15.73 8.63
N TYR A 152 -5.72 -14.76 8.97
CA TYR A 152 -4.30 -14.95 9.17
C TYR A 152 -3.94 -14.86 10.65
N LYS A 153 -3.14 -15.82 11.12
CA LYS A 153 -2.51 -15.80 12.43
C LYS A 153 -1.06 -15.39 12.27
N PHE A 154 -0.66 -14.36 13.00
CA PHE A 154 0.69 -13.87 13.11
C PHE A 154 1.28 -14.33 14.43
N THR A 155 2.43 -14.97 14.40
CA THR A 155 3.16 -15.40 15.60
C THR A 155 4.56 -14.82 15.55
N VAL A 156 4.90 -13.98 16.52
CA VAL A 156 6.25 -13.43 16.70
C VAL A 156 6.93 -14.16 17.85
N THR A 157 8.15 -14.63 17.58
CA THR A 157 8.99 -15.34 18.55
C THR A 157 10.27 -14.57 18.77
N PHE A 158 10.63 -14.33 20.03
CA PHE A 158 11.91 -13.79 20.42
C PHE A 158 12.94 -14.93 20.52
N ALA A 159 14.05 -14.82 19.80
CA ALA A 159 15.05 -15.89 19.74
C ALA A 159 15.60 -16.24 21.13
N ALA A 160 15.58 -17.53 21.49
CA ALA A 160 15.97 -18.01 22.82
C ALA A 160 17.46 -17.73 23.20
N GLY A 161 18.31 -17.52 22.18
CA GLY A 161 19.73 -17.21 22.37
C GLY A 161 20.06 -15.74 22.47
N SER A 162 19.06 -14.87 22.54
CA SER A 162 19.26 -13.41 22.60
C SER A 162 19.81 -13.01 23.98
N GLY A 163 20.79 -12.12 24.00
CA GLY A 163 21.43 -11.62 25.23
C GLY A 163 20.68 -10.43 25.84
N ASP A 164 21.22 -9.94 26.96
CA ASP A 164 20.64 -8.82 27.72
C ASP A 164 20.70 -7.49 26.98
N GLU A 165 21.47 -7.40 25.89
CA GLU A 165 21.58 -6.20 25.05
C GLU A 165 20.28 -5.79 24.36
N TYR A 166 19.30 -6.70 24.27
CA TYR A 166 17.97 -6.45 23.73
C TYR A 166 16.94 -6.06 24.80
N GLN A 167 17.33 -6.03 26.06
CA GLN A 167 16.43 -5.72 27.18
C GLN A 167 15.89 -4.27 27.05
N GLY A 168 14.56 -4.14 27.19
CA GLY A 168 13.89 -2.84 27.05
C GLY A 168 13.81 -2.33 25.63
N GLY A 169 14.25 -3.11 24.63
CA GLY A 169 14.09 -2.80 23.22
C GLY A 169 12.62 -2.85 22.79
N GLN A 170 12.27 -2.01 21.82
CA GLN A 170 10.96 -1.97 21.17
C GLN A 170 11.12 -2.07 19.66
N THR A 171 10.20 -2.75 19.01
CA THR A 171 10.07 -2.81 17.57
C THR A 171 8.63 -2.50 17.20
N THR A 172 8.45 -1.60 16.25
CA THR A 172 7.15 -1.31 15.62
C THR A 172 7.25 -1.52 14.11
N LEU A 173 6.19 -2.00 13.49
CA LEU A 173 6.06 -2.05 12.03
C LEU A 173 4.57 -2.07 11.66
N ASP A 174 4.30 -1.66 10.43
CA ASP A 174 2.96 -1.72 9.84
C ASP A 174 2.86 -2.91 8.89
N PHE A 175 1.73 -3.62 8.93
CA PHE A 175 1.33 -4.60 7.93
C PHE A 175 0.37 -3.93 6.95
N ILE A 176 0.75 -3.93 5.67
CA ILE A 176 0.01 -3.27 4.58
C ILE A 176 -0.62 -4.35 3.70
N TRP A 177 -1.92 -4.22 3.46
CA TRP A 177 -2.69 -5.08 2.58
C TRP A 177 -2.98 -4.32 1.29
N ASP A 178 -2.52 -4.86 0.18
CA ASP A 178 -2.74 -4.31 -1.14
C ASP A 178 -3.57 -5.28 -1.98
N ALA A 179 -4.45 -4.73 -2.81
CA ALA A 179 -5.17 -5.52 -3.79
C ALA A 179 -5.17 -4.81 -5.15
N THR A 180 -5.00 -5.58 -6.20
CA THR A 180 -5.04 -5.10 -7.58
C THR A 180 -6.08 -5.91 -8.34
N GLN A 181 -6.98 -5.25 -9.06
CA GLN A 181 -7.99 -5.93 -9.86
C GLN A 181 -7.31 -6.82 -10.92
N SER A 182 -7.71 -8.09 -10.97
CA SER A 182 -7.24 -9.08 -11.93
C SER A 182 -8.02 -9.04 -13.26
#